data_ac11fcfd3114bfefc1c699cbf61e120f
#
_entry.id   ac11fcfd3114bfefc1c699cbf61e120f
#
_cell.length_a   1.000
_cell.length_b   1.000
_cell.length_c   1.000
_cell.angle_alpha   90.00
_cell.angle_beta   90.00
_cell.angle_gamma   90.00
#
_symmetry.space_group_name_H-M   'P 1'
#
loop_
_entity.id
_entity.type
_entity.pdbx_description
1 polymer ?
#
loop_
_entity_poly.entity_id
_entity_poly.type
_entity_poly.pdbx_seq_one_letter_code
_entity_poly.pdbx_strand_id
1 'polypeptide(L)'
;MDNLNIGRHISGQFNEDLENVINHVMHMGGLVEKQLGDSLKAVYENDRELAQKVLSSDYKINNLEVSIDDECTRIIAKRQPAAGDLRLIMAVIKTIADLERIGDEAEKIAQVALESFDSKQQDLLMSLDNLGRSVLSLLQDTLDAFTRMDVEAAIKSHKADKNIDRNYDALMRQLMTYMMEDPRSIPSVMTAMWAARSIERIGDRCQNICEYIIYFVKGKVVRHTNADDMSQL
;
A
#
# COMPACT_ATOMS: atom_id res chain seq x y z
N MET A 1 -12.93 -16.30 -10.85
CA MET A 1 -11.61 -16.95 -10.72
C MET A 1 -11.00 -17.39 -12.06
N ASP A 2 -11.75 -17.35 -13.16
CA ASP A 2 -11.22 -17.75 -14.50
C ASP A 2 -10.30 -16.73 -15.20
N ASN A 3 -10.02 -15.59 -14.58
CA ASN A 3 -9.22 -14.51 -15.20
C ASN A 3 -7.73 -14.48 -14.80
N LEU A 4 -7.33 -15.28 -13.82
CA LEU A 4 -5.92 -15.54 -13.59
C LEU A 4 -5.46 -16.48 -14.69
N ASN A 5 -4.72 -15.97 -15.66
CA ASN A 5 -4.16 -16.73 -16.78
C ASN A 5 -3.01 -17.63 -16.27
N ILE A 6 -3.29 -18.35 -15.18
CA ILE A 6 -2.46 -19.44 -14.66
C ILE A 6 -2.62 -20.58 -15.66
N GLY A 7 -1.58 -20.89 -16.42
CA GLY A 7 -1.61 -21.96 -17.39
C GLY A 7 -2.10 -23.25 -16.72
N ARG A 8 -2.99 -24.01 -17.38
CA ARG A 8 -3.42 -25.30 -16.87
C ARG A 8 -2.22 -26.25 -16.85
N HIS A 9 -1.66 -26.43 -15.65
CA HIS A 9 -0.57 -27.34 -15.44
C HIS A 9 -1.08 -28.78 -15.41
N ILE A 10 -0.22 -29.73 -15.79
CA ILE A 10 -0.49 -31.17 -15.69
C ILE A 10 -0.67 -31.56 -14.20
N SER A 11 -0.08 -30.81 -13.27
CA SER A 11 -0.21 -31.04 -11.84
C SER A 11 -1.27 -30.09 -11.23
N GLY A 12 -2.44 -30.65 -10.89
CA GLY A 12 -3.48 -29.88 -10.14
C GLY A 12 -2.96 -29.30 -8.83
N GLN A 13 -2.05 -30.00 -8.15
CA GLN A 13 -1.42 -29.54 -6.91
C GLN A 13 -0.59 -28.26 -7.09
N PHE A 14 0.02 -28.03 -8.25
CA PHE A 14 0.77 -26.81 -8.50
C PHE A 14 -0.16 -25.59 -8.67
N ASN A 15 -1.31 -25.77 -9.31
CA ASN A 15 -2.31 -24.71 -9.41
C ASN A 15 -2.85 -24.35 -8.03
N GLU A 16 -3.14 -25.35 -7.18
CA GLU A 16 -3.56 -25.12 -5.78
C GLU A 16 -2.50 -24.36 -4.99
N ASP A 17 -1.21 -24.71 -5.13
CA ASP A 17 -0.11 -24.00 -4.46
C ASP A 17 -0.09 -22.50 -4.87
N LEU A 18 -0.26 -22.18 -6.18
CA LEU A 18 -0.29 -20.79 -6.67
C LEU A 18 -1.55 -20.04 -6.23
N GLU A 19 -2.72 -20.66 -6.27
CA GLU A 19 -3.98 -20.07 -5.81
C GLU A 19 -3.93 -19.75 -4.31
N ASN A 20 -3.35 -20.63 -3.50
CA ASN A 20 -3.18 -20.43 -2.07
C ASN A 20 -2.30 -19.21 -1.78
N VAL A 21 -1.17 -19.08 -2.48
CA VAL A 21 -0.28 -17.91 -2.35
C VAL A 21 -1.03 -16.62 -2.65
N ILE A 22 -1.80 -16.56 -3.74
CA ILE A 22 -2.59 -15.38 -4.09
C ILE A 22 -3.63 -15.06 -3.01
N ASN A 23 -4.33 -16.09 -2.50
CA ASN A 23 -5.31 -15.91 -1.43
C ASN A 23 -4.67 -15.36 -0.14
N HIS A 24 -3.45 -15.80 0.20
CA HIS A 24 -2.70 -15.28 1.34
C HIS A 24 -2.29 -13.82 1.13
N VAL A 25 -1.84 -13.44 -0.08
CA VAL A 25 -1.55 -12.04 -0.43
C VAL A 25 -2.81 -11.17 -0.28
N MET A 26 -3.96 -11.66 -0.76
CA MET A 26 -5.23 -10.93 -0.63
C MET A 26 -5.67 -10.77 0.83
N HIS A 27 -5.46 -11.81 1.64
CA HIS A 27 -5.70 -11.73 3.08
C HIS A 27 -4.80 -10.68 3.75
N MET A 28 -3.51 -10.68 3.42
CA MET A 28 -2.55 -9.67 3.88
C MET A 28 -2.96 -8.26 3.44
N GLY A 29 -3.35 -8.09 2.17
CA GLY A 29 -3.85 -6.81 1.63
C GLY A 29 -5.05 -6.28 2.41
N GLY A 30 -6.03 -7.12 2.72
CA GLY A 30 -7.20 -6.75 3.53
C GLY A 30 -6.84 -6.33 4.96
N LEU A 31 -5.81 -6.93 5.57
CA LEU A 31 -5.31 -6.50 6.88
C LEU A 31 -4.62 -5.14 6.81
N VAL A 32 -3.79 -4.92 5.78
CA VAL A 32 -3.09 -3.64 5.55
C VAL A 32 -4.09 -2.51 5.28
N GLU A 33 -5.09 -2.75 4.42
CA GLU A 33 -6.17 -1.79 4.15
C GLU A 33 -6.90 -1.40 5.45
N LYS A 34 -7.27 -2.39 6.25
CA LYS A 34 -7.92 -2.16 7.54
C LYS A 34 -7.01 -1.38 8.48
N GLN A 35 -5.73 -1.74 8.59
CA GLN A 35 -4.76 -1.07 9.45
C GLN A 35 -4.60 0.39 9.07
N LEU A 36 -4.49 0.71 7.77
CA LEU A 36 -4.45 2.08 7.28
C LEU A 36 -5.74 2.84 7.61
N GLY A 37 -6.91 2.25 7.36
CA GLY A 37 -8.19 2.87 7.68
C GLY A 37 -8.34 3.16 9.18
N ASP A 38 -7.97 2.20 10.04
CA ASP A 38 -8.01 2.36 11.49
C ASP A 38 -7.00 3.42 11.97
N SER A 39 -5.81 3.53 11.35
CA SER A 39 -4.80 4.55 11.66
C SER A 39 -5.28 5.96 11.34
N LEU A 40 -5.82 6.16 10.15
CA LEU A 40 -6.38 7.45 9.71
C LEU A 40 -7.54 7.87 10.62
N LYS A 41 -8.43 6.93 10.95
CA LYS A 41 -9.54 7.17 11.86
C LYS A 41 -9.05 7.55 13.25
N ALA A 42 -8.05 6.85 13.79
CA ALA A 42 -7.47 7.14 15.10
C ALA A 42 -6.91 8.57 15.17
N VAL A 43 -6.24 9.04 14.12
CA VAL A 43 -5.72 10.41 14.04
C VAL A 43 -6.86 11.43 13.97
N TYR A 44 -7.85 11.21 13.09
CA TYR A 44 -8.94 12.16 12.88
C TYR A 44 -9.85 12.29 14.11
N GLU A 45 -10.19 11.17 14.76
CA GLU A 45 -11.05 11.12 15.94
C GLU A 45 -10.28 11.31 17.26
N ASN A 46 -8.94 11.42 17.20
CA ASN A 46 -8.05 11.45 18.37
C ASN A 46 -8.27 10.23 19.30
N ASP A 47 -8.49 9.06 18.69
CA ASP A 47 -8.78 7.80 19.37
C ASP A 47 -7.48 7.04 19.72
N ARG A 48 -7.01 7.25 20.95
CA ARG A 48 -5.77 6.62 21.45
C ARG A 48 -5.90 5.11 21.63
N GLU A 49 -7.10 4.61 21.93
CA GLU A 49 -7.31 3.16 22.10
C GLU A 49 -7.22 2.46 20.74
N LEU A 50 -7.82 3.04 19.71
CA LEU A 50 -7.73 2.53 18.35
C LEU A 50 -6.27 2.58 17.86
N ALA A 51 -5.53 3.67 18.12
CA ALA A 51 -4.12 3.78 17.79
C ALA A 51 -3.30 2.67 18.43
N GLN A 52 -3.46 2.42 19.73
CA GLN A 52 -2.76 1.34 20.44
C GLN A 52 -3.10 -0.04 19.89
N LYS A 53 -4.35 -0.25 19.45
CA LYS A 53 -4.78 -1.49 18.82
C LYS A 53 -4.07 -1.71 17.48
N VAL A 54 -3.92 -0.66 16.67
CA VAL A 54 -3.15 -0.71 15.42
C VAL A 54 -1.72 -1.11 15.72
N LEU A 55 -1.02 -0.38 16.61
CA LEU A 55 0.36 -0.65 17.00
C LEU A 55 0.58 -2.08 17.50
N SER A 56 -0.37 -2.61 18.27
CA SER A 56 -0.28 -3.96 18.83
C SER A 56 -0.64 -5.06 17.83
N SER A 57 -1.14 -4.75 16.63
CA SER A 57 -1.60 -5.74 15.67
C SER A 57 -0.71 -5.89 14.44
N ASP A 58 0.26 -5.03 14.26
CA ASP A 58 1.16 -4.99 13.09
C ASP A 58 1.93 -6.31 12.87
N TYR A 59 2.34 -6.98 13.92
CA TYR A 59 3.00 -8.28 13.86
C TYR A 59 2.27 -9.33 13.00
N LYS A 60 0.94 -9.17 12.78
CA LYS A 60 0.15 -10.10 11.95
C LYS A 60 0.51 -9.96 10.47
N ILE A 61 0.76 -8.73 10.03
CA ILE A 61 1.19 -8.44 8.65
C ILE A 61 2.60 -8.98 8.45
N ASN A 62 3.51 -8.73 9.39
CA ASN A 62 4.89 -9.19 9.35
C ASN A 62 4.98 -10.73 9.33
N ASN A 63 4.16 -11.42 10.13
CA ASN A 63 4.09 -12.89 10.11
C ASN A 63 3.55 -13.44 8.78
N LEU A 64 2.59 -12.75 8.15
CA LEU A 64 2.07 -13.15 6.85
C LEU A 64 3.11 -12.95 5.75
N GLU A 65 3.83 -11.83 5.77
CA GLU A 65 4.92 -11.59 4.82
C GLU A 65 5.91 -12.75 4.83
N VAL A 66 6.45 -13.09 6.01
CA VAL A 66 7.40 -14.20 6.18
C VAL A 66 6.79 -15.53 5.72
N SER A 67 5.54 -15.82 6.09
CA SER A 67 4.87 -17.06 5.72
C SER A 67 4.68 -17.22 4.22
N ILE A 68 4.30 -16.13 3.53
CA ILE A 68 4.09 -16.13 2.08
C ILE A 68 5.44 -16.23 1.35
N ASP A 69 6.49 -15.56 1.83
CA ASP A 69 7.84 -15.66 1.26
C ASP A 69 8.39 -17.08 1.34
N ASP A 70 8.24 -17.74 2.50
CA ASP A 70 8.60 -19.15 2.71
C ASP A 70 7.81 -20.09 1.77
N GLU A 71 6.54 -19.82 1.55
CA GLU A 71 5.69 -20.58 0.63
C GLU A 71 6.15 -20.42 -0.82
N CYS A 72 6.44 -19.20 -1.25
CA CYS A 72 7.01 -18.88 -2.57
C CYS A 72 8.35 -19.58 -2.79
N THR A 73 9.24 -19.50 -1.82
CA THR A 73 10.56 -20.16 -1.85
C THR A 73 10.41 -21.67 -1.97
N ARG A 74 9.49 -22.30 -1.23
CA ARG A 74 9.21 -23.73 -1.31
C ARG A 74 8.66 -24.14 -2.67
N ILE A 75 7.78 -23.33 -3.27
CA ILE A 75 7.24 -23.57 -4.61
C ILE A 75 8.37 -23.54 -5.64
N ILE A 76 9.24 -22.53 -5.61
CA ILE A 76 10.40 -22.43 -6.51
C ILE A 76 11.27 -23.68 -6.40
N ALA A 77 11.61 -24.09 -5.17
CA ALA A 77 12.50 -25.23 -4.94
C ALA A 77 11.90 -26.56 -5.38
N LYS A 78 10.61 -26.79 -5.16
CA LYS A 78 9.95 -28.07 -5.43
C LYS A 78 9.41 -28.22 -6.84
N ARG A 79 8.93 -27.13 -7.44
CA ARG A 79 8.17 -27.16 -8.69
C ARG A 79 8.96 -26.67 -9.90
N GLN A 80 10.06 -25.93 -9.68
CA GLN A 80 10.88 -25.32 -10.74
C GLN A 80 10.01 -24.58 -11.78
N PRO A 81 9.23 -23.58 -11.36
CA PRO A 81 8.24 -22.90 -12.20
C PRO A 81 8.87 -22.29 -13.44
N ALA A 82 8.17 -22.37 -14.58
CA ALA A 82 8.63 -21.83 -15.84
C ALA A 82 8.09 -20.41 -16.06
N ALA A 83 8.81 -19.64 -16.83
CA ALA A 83 8.48 -18.31 -17.38
C ALA A 83 7.32 -17.52 -16.69
N GLY A 84 6.07 -17.87 -17.00
CA GLY A 84 4.88 -17.17 -16.47
C GLY A 84 4.71 -17.32 -14.96
N ASP A 85 4.80 -18.57 -14.47
CA ASP A 85 4.60 -18.87 -13.05
C ASP A 85 5.72 -18.29 -12.19
N LEU A 86 6.95 -18.32 -12.69
CA LEU A 86 8.07 -17.69 -12.02
C LEU A 86 7.86 -16.16 -11.92
N ARG A 87 7.34 -15.51 -12.99
CA ARG A 87 7.02 -14.08 -12.92
C ARG A 87 5.93 -13.79 -11.89
N LEU A 88 4.91 -14.64 -11.78
CA LEU A 88 3.87 -14.52 -10.76
C LEU A 88 4.48 -14.55 -9.35
N ILE A 89 5.28 -15.57 -9.07
CA ILE A 89 5.92 -15.73 -7.76
C ILE A 89 6.83 -14.52 -7.45
N MET A 90 7.60 -14.05 -8.42
CA MET A 90 8.45 -12.86 -8.26
C MET A 90 7.62 -11.58 -8.05
N ALA A 91 6.47 -11.44 -8.69
CA ALA A 91 5.56 -10.33 -8.46
C ALA A 91 4.94 -10.40 -7.04
N VAL A 92 4.56 -11.60 -6.60
CA VAL A 92 4.04 -11.84 -5.23
C VAL A 92 5.08 -11.44 -4.18
N ILE A 93 6.32 -11.96 -4.26
CA ILE A 93 7.39 -11.65 -3.29
C ILE A 93 7.62 -10.13 -3.17
N LYS A 94 7.59 -9.40 -4.27
CA LYS A 94 7.72 -7.94 -4.26
C LYS A 94 6.48 -7.25 -3.66
N THR A 95 5.30 -7.76 -3.98
CA THR A 95 4.03 -7.20 -3.49
C THR A 95 3.90 -7.34 -1.97
N ILE A 96 4.24 -8.51 -1.40
CA ILE A 96 4.17 -8.70 0.06
C ILE A 96 5.15 -7.79 0.80
N ALA A 97 6.34 -7.56 0.26
CA ALA A 97 7.31 -6.62 0.83
C ALA A 97 6.82 -5.17 0.78
N ASP A 98 6.11 -4.75 -0.28
CA ASP A 98 5.51 -3.42 -0.32
C ASP A 98 4.24 -3.33 0.57
N LEU A 99 3.45 -4.40 0.72
CA LEU A 99 2.32 -4.45 1.66
C LEU A 99 2.78 -4.35 3.12
N GLU A 100 3.86 -5.04 3.51
CA GLU A 100 4.46 -4.91 4.84
C GLU A 100 4.87 -3.46 5.10
N ARG A 101 5.58 -2.82 4.16
CA ARG A 101 5.97 -1.42 4.29
C ARG A 101 4.79 -0.46 4.38
N ILE A 102 3.67 -0.76 3.71
CA ILE A 102 2.42 0.01 3.88
C ILE A 102 1.91 -0.15 5.31
N GLY A 103 1.96 -1.34 5.89
CA GLY A 103 1.65 -1.62 7.29
C GLY A 103 2.51 -0.79 8.24
N ASP A 104 3.83 -0.79 8.03
CA ASP A 104 4.78 0.03 8.79
C ASP A 104 4.47 1.54 8.74
N GLU A 105 4.12 2.07 7.55
CA GLU A 105 3.74 3.48 7.44
C GLU A 105 2.39 3.75 8.11
N ALA A 106 1.43 2.81 8.06
CA ALA A 106 0.16 2.92 8.78
C ALA A 106 0.37 2.92 10.31
N GLU A 107 1.32 2.13 10.82
CA GLU A 107 1.72 2.15 12.22
C GLU A 107 2.25 3.54 12.64
N LYS A 108 3.14 4.15 11.83
CA LYS A 108 3.65 5.50 12.08
C LYS A 108 2.55 6.56 12.08
N ILE A 109 1.55 6.42 11.19
CA ILE A 109 0.38 7.30 11.20
C ILE A 109 -0.41 7.13 12.51
N ALA A 110 -0.63 5.89 12.97
CA ALA A 110 -1.32 5.64 14.24
C ALA A 110 -0.58 6.23 15.45
N GLN A 111 0.75 6.23 15.45
CA GLN A 111 1.56 6.86 16.52
C GLN A 111 1.23 8.35 16.68
N VAL A 112 0.87 9.04 15.60
CA VAL A 112 0.49 10.46 15.62
C VAL A 112 -0.78 10.69 16.47
N ALA A 113 -1.71 9.74 16.53
CA ALA A 113 -2.90 9.85 17.38
C ALA A 113 -2.60 9.78 18.89
N LEU A 114 -1.39 9.35 19.27
CA LEU A 114 -0.94 9.37 20.67
C LEU A 114 -0.43 10.74 21.10
N GLU A 115 -0.12 11.60 20.15
CA GLU A 115 0.23 13.01 20.38
C GLU A 115 -1.02 13.83 20.71
N SER A 116 -0.86 14.98 21.36
CA SER A 116 -1.97 15.87 21.66
C SER A 116 -2.02 17.00 20.65
N PHE A 117 -3.11 17.05 19.89
CA PHE A 117 -3.40 18.19 19.00
C PHE A 117 -4.33 19.19 19.69
N ASP A 118 -4.04 20.49 19.57
CA ASP A 118 -4.90 21.54 20.06
C ASP A 118 -6.12 21.71 19.13
N SER A 119 -7.25 22.16 19.68
CA SER A 119 -8.49 22.44 18.92
C SER A 119 -8.30 23.41 17.74
N LYS A 120 -7.28 24.27 17.79
CA LYS A 120 -6.89 25.17 16.71
C LYS A 120 -6.28 24.48 15.50
N GLN A 121 -5.96 23.18 15.60
CA GLN A 121 -5.29 22.39 14.56
C GLN A 121 -6.26 21.48 13.81
N GLN A 122 -7.57 21.66 14.00
CA GLN A 122 -8.59 20.80 13.39
C GLN A 122 -8.60 20.86 11.86
N ASP A 123 -8.33 22.05 11.28
CA ASP A 123 -8.21 22.22 9.83
C ASP A 123 -7.02 21.41 9.25
N LEU A 124 -5.96 21.32 10.04
CA LEU A 124 -4.77 20.54 9.69
C LEU A 124 -5.06 19.04 9.70
N LEU A 125 -5.76 18.55 10.72
CA LEU A 125 -6.20 17.16 10.80
C LEU A 125 -7.17 16.80 9.66
N MET A 126 -8.06 17.74 9.29
CA MET A 126 -8.96 17.54 8.15
C MET A 126 -8.20 17.44 6.82
N SER A 127 -7.18 18.27 6.61
CA SER A 127 -6.35 18.21 5.40
C SER A 127 -5.55 16.91 5.33
N LEU A 128 -5.07 16.42 6.46
CA LEU A 128 -4.36 15.13 6.58
C LEU A 128 -5.32 13.95 6.32
N ASP A 129 -6.54 13.98 6.86
CA ASP A 129 -7.58 12.97 6.62
C ASP A 129 -7.95 12.89 5.13
N ASN A 130 -8.11 14.02 4.46
CA ASN A 130 -8.41 14.06 3.03
C ASN A 130 -7.30 13.43 2.19
N LEU A 131 -6.03 13.69 2.51
CA LEU A 131 -4.89 13.04 1.86
C LEU A 131 -4.91 11.53 2.14
N GLY A 132 -5.13 11.14 3.40
CA GLY A 132 -5.20 9.74 3.82
C GLY A 132 -6.31 8.96 3.13
N ARG A 133 -7.52 9.54 3.02
CA ARG A 133 -8.64 8.89 2.29
C ARG A 133 -8.34 8.68 0.82
N SER A 134 -7.62 9.63 0.19
CA SER A 134 -7.22 9.50 -1.21
C SER A 134 -6.26 8.32 -1.39
N VAL A 135 -5.31 8.14 -0.47
CA VAL A 135 -4.36 7.02 -0.50
C VAL A 135 -5.03 5.70 -0.14
N LEU A 136 -5.97 5.68 0.81
CA LEU A 136 -6.75 4.48 1.13
C LEU A 136 -7.55 4.00 -0.09
N SER A 137 -8.18 4.92 -0.83
CA SER A 137 -8.87 4.58 -2.08
C SER A 137 -7.91 4.06 -3.14
N LEU A 138 -6.71 4.64 -3.26
CA LEU A 138 -5.68 4.16 -4.18
C LEU A 138 -5.22 2.73 -3.82
N LEU A 139 -5.03 2.44 -2.53
CA LEU A 139 -4.69 1.09 -2.07
C LEU A 139 -5.78 0.08 -2.42
N GLN A 140 -7.05 0.42 -2.21
CA GLN A 140 -8.20 -0.42 -2.58
C GLN A 140 -8.22 -0.71 -4.09
N ASP A 141 -8.10 0.32 -4.92
CA ASP A 141 -8.05 0.17 -6.38
C ASP A 141 -6.86 -0.70 -6.83
N THR A 142 -5.71 -0.56 -6.15
CA THR A 142 -4.49 -1.33 -6.42
C THR A 142 -4.66 -2.81 -6.05
N LEU A 143 -5.25 -3.11 -4.89
CA LEU A 143 -5.54 -4.49 -4.45
C LEU A 143 -6.58 -5.15 -5.35
N ASP A 144 -7.58 -4.41 -5.78
CA ASP A 144 -8.58 -4.86 -6.75
C ASP A 144 -7.96 -5.19 -8.12
N ALA A 145 -7.05 -4.32 -8.60
CA ALA A 145 -6.30 -4.56 -9.83
C ALA A 145 -5.40 -5.79 -9.71
N PHE A 146 -4.75 -5.99 -8.55
CA PHE A 146 -3.93 -7.17 -8.28
C PHE A 146 -4.77 -8.45 -8.29
N THR A 147 -5.93 -8.45 -7.63
CA THR A 147 -6.82 -9.62 -7.58
C THR A 147 -7.25 -10.09 -8.95
N ARG A 148 -7.49 -9.14 -9.87
CA ARG A 148 -7.95 -9.44 -11.24
C ARG A 148 -6.81 -9.52 -12.25
N MET A 149 -5.58 -9.23 -11.84
CA MET A 149 -4.43 -9.04 -12.73
C MET A 149 -4.76 -8.08 -13.90
N ASP A 150 -5.50 -7.01 -13.56
CA ASP A 150 -6.04 -6.05 -14.51
C ASP A 150 -5.01 -4.95 -14.80
N VAL A 151 -4.39 -5.03 -15.98
CA VAL A 151 -3.37 -4.07 -16.41
C VAL A 151 -3.93 -2.66 -16.60
N GLU A 152 -5.16 -2.53 -17.13
CA GLU A 152 -5.77 -1.21 -17.35
C GLU A 152 -6.09 -0.52 -16.03
N ALA A 153 -6.65 -1.26 -15.07
CA ALA A 153 -6.87 -0.79 -13.71
C ALA A 153 -5.54 -0.41 -13.02
N ALA A 154 -4.50 -1.25 -13.15
CA ALA A 154 -3.18 -0.95 -12.59
C ALA A 154 -2.57 0.33 -13.17
N ILE A 155 -2.64 0.55 -14.49
CA ILE A 155 -2.17 1.79 -15.14
C ILE A 155 -2.96 3.00 -14.64
N LYS A 156 -4.29 2.87 -14.47
CA LYS A 156 -5.14 3.94 -13.96
C LYS A 156 -4.75 4.31 -12.52
N SER A 157 -4.58 3.32 -11.65
CA SER A 157 -4.16 3.53 -10.25
C SER A 157 -2.75 4.14 -10.19
N HIS A 158 -1.81 3.67 -11.00
CA HIS A 158 -0.47 4.25 -11.10
C HIS A 158 -0.51 5.74 -11.49
N LYS A 159 -1.39 6.14 -12.41
CA LYS A 159 -1.57 7.55 -12.80
C LYS A 159 -2.22 8.40 -11.71
N ALA A 160 -3.08 7.81 -10.89
CA ALA A 160 -3.83 8.51 -9.84
C ALA A 160 -2.91 9.05 -8.74
N ASP A 161 -1.79 8.41 -8.48
CA ASP A 161 -0.80 8.82 -7.48
C ASP A 161 -0.26 10.24 -7.70
N LYS A 162 -0.15 10.73 -8.95
CA LYS A 162 0.21 12.13 -9.24
C LYS A 162 -0.70 13.16 -8.57
N ASN A 163 -1.96 12.79 -8.27
CA ASN A 163 -2.87 13.68 -7.54
C ASN A 163 -2.55 13.68 -6.04
N ILE A 164 -2.10 12.52 -5.53
CA ILE A 164 -1.65 12.38 -4.14
C ILE A 164 -0.43 13.27 -3.91
N ASP A 165 0.57 13.20 -4.80
CA ASP A 165 1.76 14.06 -4.76
C ASP A 165 1.40 15.55 -4.71
N ARG A 166 0.48 15.99 -5.57
CA ARG A 166 0.03 17.39 -5.61
C ARG A 166 -0.66 17.80 -4.30
N ASN A 167 -1.50 16.93 -3.76
CA ASN A 167 -2.19 17.18 -2.49
C ASN A 167 -1.22 17.19 -1.32
N TYR A 168 -0.24 16.30 -1.32
CA TYR A 168 0.87 16.28 -0.37
C TYR A 168 1.67 17.60 -0.42
N ASP A 169 2.09 18.05 -1.60
CA ASP A 169 2.80 19.31 -1.77
C ASP A 169 1.99 20.52 -1.31
N ALA A 170 0.67 20.51 -1.56
CA ALA A 170 -0.22 21.58 -1.10
C ALA A 170 -0.33 21.58 0.43
N LEU A 171 -0.48 20.41 1.04
CA LEU A 171 -0.50 20.24 2.49
C LEU A 171 0.81 20.70 3.12
N MET A 172 1.96 20.32 2.56
CA MET A 172 3.27 20.74 3.07
C MET A 172 3.43 22.26 3.07
N ARG A 173 2.97 22.97 2.02
CA ARG A 173 2.97 24.45 1.99
C ARG A 173 2.06 25.05 3.07
N GLN A 174 0.88 24.47 3.28
CA GLN A 174 -0.04 24.89 4.34
C GLN A 174 0.60 24.71 5.72
N LEU A 175 1.23 23.58 5.98
CA LEU A 175 1.92 23.28 7.23
C LEU A 175 3.06 24.28 7.52
N MET A 176 3.85 24.62 6.49
CA MET A 176 4.89 25.65 6.63
C MET A 176 4.32 27.02 6.99
N THR A 177 3.17 27.40 6.43
CA THR A 177 2.51 28.66 6.74
C THR A 177 2.07 28.69 8.22
N TYR A 178 1.50 27.60 8.73
CA TYR A 178 1.14 27.50 10.16
C TYR A 178 2.34 27.70 11.10
N MET A 179 3.49 27.10 10.78
CA MET A 179 4.72 27.30 11.58
C MET A 179 5.19 28.76 11.58
N MET A 180 5.02 29.47 10.45
CA MET A 180 5.42 30.88 10.34
C MET A 180 4.47 31.79 11.10
N GLU A 181 3.17 31.49 11.15
CA GLU A 181 2.16 32.30 11.83
C GLU A 181 2.19 32.11 13.34
N ASP A 182 2.39 30.90 13.84
CA ASP A 182 2.53 30.63 15.28
C ASP A 182 3.69 29.64 15.54
N PRO A 183 4.88 30.12 15.93
CA PRO A 183 6.01 29.25 16.25
C PRO A 183 5.76 28.20 17.34
N ARG A 184 4.72 28.39 18.18
CA ARG A 184 4.35 27.41 19.21
C ARG A 184 3.70 26.17 18.61
N SER A 185 3.21 26.25 17.38
CA SER A 185 2.63 25.13 16.65
C SER A 185 3.69 24.19 16.03
N ILE A 186 4.96 24.57 16.02
CA ILE A 186 6.05 23.80 15.37
C ILE A 186 6.05 22.33 15.77
N PRO A 187 5.99 21.93 17.05
CA PRO A 187 6.04 20.51 17.40
C PRO A 187 4.90 19.69 16.78
N SER A 188 3.65 20.16 16.90
CA SER A 188 2.49 19.45 16.35
C SER A 188 2.45 19.48 14.82
N VAL A 189 2.88 20.59 14.20
CA VAL A 189 2.98 20.66 12.73
C VAL A 189 4.05 19.68 12.22
N MET A 190 5.20 19.54 12.91
CA MET A 190 6.21 18.56 12.56
C MET A 190 5.66 17.12 12.62
N THR A 191 4.87 16.80 13.66
CA THR A 191 4.20 15.49 13.76
C THR A 191 3.24 15.26 12.59
N ALA A 192 2.45 16.27 12.20
CA ALA A 192 1.58 16.19 11.04
C ALA A 192 2.35 16.03 9.71
N MET A 193 3.51 16.68 9.57
CA MET A 193 4.39 16.53 8.42
C MET A 193 4.91 15.08 8.28
N TRP A 194 5.26 14.43 9.39
CA TRP A 194 5.66 13.03 9.37
C TRP A 194 4.52 12.11 8.97
N ALA A 195 3.31 12.33 9.49
CA ALA A 195 2.14 11.58 9.05
C ALA A 195 1.84 11.78 7.56
N ALA A 196 1.88 13.03 7.07
CA ALA A 196 1.71 13.33 5.66
C ALA A 196 2.74 12.61 4.77
N ARG A 197 4.01 12.54 5.23
CA ARG A 197 5.07 11.83 4.53
C ARG A 197 4.83 10.31 4.51
N SER A 198 4.35 9.73 5.61
CA SER A 198 3.99 8.32 5.66
C SER A 198 2.83 8.01 4.70
N ILE A 199 1.83 8.88 4.61
CA ILE A 199 0.71 8.74 3.68
C ILE A 199 1.20 8.78 2.22
N GLU A 200 2.07 9.72 1.85
CA GLU A 200 2.63 9.81 0.50
C GLU A 200 3.43 8.55 0.13
N ARG A 201 4.25 8.02 1.05
CA ARG A 201 4.99 6.78 0.84
C ARG A 201 4.10 5.57 0.58
N ILE A 202 2.91 5.53 1.16
CA ILE A 202 1.93 4.47 0.86
C ILE A 202 1.51 4.55 -0.61
N GLY A 203 1.30 5.75 -1.15
CA GLY A 203 1.04 5.97 -2.57
C GLY A 203 2.16 5.40 -3.46
N ASP A 204 3.42 5.73 -3.14
CA ASP A 204 4.60 5.18 -3.82
C ASP A 204 4.60 3.63 -3.85
N ARG A 205 4.20 2.98 -2.72
CA ARG A 205 4.11 1.51 -2.65
C ARG A 205 2.98 0.97 -3.51
N CYS A 206 1.84 1.65 -3.58
CA CYS A 206 0.75 1.30 -4.49
C CYS A 206 1.21 1.36 -5.97
N GLN A 207 1.99 2.38 -6.34
CA GLN A 207 2.61 2.44 -7.68
C GLN A 207 3.47 1.22 -7.97
N ASN A 208 4.35 0.85 -7.03
CA ASN A 208 5.19 -0.34 -7.20
C ASN A 208 4.36 -1.60 -7.45
N ILE A 209 3.28 -1.81 -6.67
CA ILE A 209 2.40 -2.96 -6.85
C ILE A 209 1.75 -2.95 -8.24
N CYS A 210 1.30 -1.79 -8.73
CA CYS A 210 0.78 -1.64 -10.09
C CYS A 210 1.83 -2.05 -11.15
N GLU A 211 3.10 -1.66 -10.97
CA GLU A 211 4.19 -2.06 -11.85
C GLU A 211 4.42 -3.58 -11.85
N TYR A 212 4.26 -4.24 -10.69
CA TYR A 212 4.40 -5.71 -10.60
C TYR A 212 3.25 -6.44 -11.31
N ILE A 213 2.02 -5.91 -11.27
CA ILE A 213 0.89 -6.43 -12.05
C ILE A 213 1.22 -6.37 -13.56
N ILE A 214 1.67 -5.21 -14.04
CA ILE A 214 2.04 -5.02 -15.45
C ILE A 214 3.18 -5.96 -15.83
N TYR A 215 4.21 -6.08 -14.99
CA TYR A 215 5.33 -7.00 -15.20
C TYR A 215 4.87 -8.45 -15.29
N PHE A 216 3.99 -8.89 -14.41
CA PHE A 216 3.47 -10.26 -14.47
C PHE A 216 2.73 -10.52 -15.77
N VAL A 217 1.78 -9.67 -16.13
CA VAL A 217 0.88 -9.89 -17.28
C VAL A 217 1.59 -9.70 -18.61
N LYS A 218 2.36 -8.61 -18.75
CA LYS A 218 3.01 -8.21 -20.02
C LYS A 218 4.44 -8.73 -20.17
N GLY A 219 5.07 -9.20 -19.09
CA GLY A 219 6.48 -9.62 -19.09
C GLY A 219 7.49 -8.49 -19.26
N LYS A 220 7.07 -7.24 -19.11
CA LYS A 220 7.90 -6.05 -19.28
C LYS A 220 8.07 -5.30 -17.98
N VAL A 221 9.33 -4.89 -17.66
CA VAL A 221 9.63 -4.02 -16.52
C VAL A 221 9.33 -2.58 -16.90
N VAL A 222 8.41 -1.94 -16.17
CA VAL A 222 7.92 -0.57 -16.46
C VAL A 222 8.39 0.48 -15.47
N ARG A 223 9.25 0.12 -14.53
CA ARG A 223 9.70 0.95 -13.40
C ARG A 223 10.25 2.34 -13.75
N HIS A 224 10.70 2.53 -14.97
CA HIS A 224 11.26 3.81 -15.46
C HIS A 224 10.54 4.30 -16.70
N THR A 225 9.32 3.78 -16.94
CA THR A 225 8.51 4.14 -18.10
C THR A 225 7.48 5.17 -17.69
N ASN A 226 7.29 6.23 -18.47
CA ASN A 226 6.23 7.19 -18.20
C ASN A 226 4.86 6.52 -18.25
N ALA A 227 3.94 6.93 -17.38
CA ALA A 227 2.61 6.34 -17.28
C ALA A 227 1.79 6.42 -18.60
N ASP A 228 2.11 7.36 -19.49
CA ASP A 228 1.48 7.47 -20.80
C ASP A 228 2.01 6.43 -21.78
N ASP A 229 3.30 6.09 -21.69
CA ASP A 229 3.92 5.04 -22.50
C ASP A 229 3.48 3.63 -22.02
N MET A 230 3.14 3.47 -20.74
CA MET A 230 2.57 2.21 -20.20
C MET A 230 1.23 1.86 -20.85
N SER A 231 0.46 2.85 -21.31
CA SER A 231 -0.84 2.62 -21.98
C SER A 231 -0.69 2.05 -23.39
N GLN A 232 0.51 2.02 -23.95
CA GLN A 232 0.82 1.49 -25.28
C GLN A 232 1.37 0.04 -25.22
N LEU A 233 1.48 -0.54 -24.01
CA LEU A 233 1.99 -1.90 -23.78
C LEU A 233 0.87 -2.94 -23.85
#